data_4cc8542188f90f3effaf128ec0744192
#
_entry.id   4cc8542188f90f3effaf128ec0744192
#
_cell.length_a   1.000
_cell.length_b   1.000
_cell.length_c   1.000
_cell.angle_alpha   90.00
_cell.angle_beta   90.00
_cell.angle_gamma   90.00
#
_symmetry.space_group_name_H-M   'P 1'
#
loop_
_entity.id
_entity.type
_entity.pdbx_description
1 polymer ?
#
loop_
_entity_poly.entity_id
_entity_poly.type
_entity_poly.pdbx_seq_one_letter_code
_entity_poly.pdbx_strand_id
1 'polypeptide(L)'
;IKDLRAKTAAATSNNPVLIEDSLFLVARICGDDRSGNIFKTIYVQDETGGITFLVDNSGVYTQYAAGQEVIIDLKGLCISVYGNEQQIGHPDGYLYRTPWASFQDHVHCNGWADEKKLNIKEFDNISRLSDDAEGNKFTLIRLTGVHFTEGGQATFAEPSGYGTHDLSDAYGNTISVRTSNYADFAAEKLPVGTGNVLAVLGRFNGSWQLTIRSAADCYGFDGEAPGEGGDQPGEGGDQPGTEDPNAPDVIFEETFGASVAKGSDNYWPSITYDTW
;
A
#
# COMPACT_ATOMS: atom_id res chain seq x y z
N ILE A 1 -2.94 1.69 17.78
CA ILE A 1 -3.37 2.88 17.00
C ILE A 1 -4.70 3.42 17.57
N LYS A 2 -5.69 2.58 17.80
CA LYS A 2 -6.99 3.01 18.37
C LYS A 2 -6.83 3.79 19.67
N ASP A 3 -6.01 3.30 20.59
CA ASP A 3 -5.77 3.95 21.89
C ASP A 3 -5.01 5.28 21.73
N LEU A 4 -4.05 5.37 20.80
CA LEU A 4 -3.36 6.61 20.46
C LEU A 4 -4.36 7.67 19.98
N ARG A 5 -5.26 7.30 19.06
CA ARG A 5 -6.32 8.20 18.57
C ARG A 5 -7.24 8.67 19.69
N ALA A 6 -7.63 7.77 20.58
CA ALA A 6 -8.48 8.12 21.73
C ALA A 6 -7.79 9.09 22.70
N LYS A 7 -6.50 8.84 23.03
CA LYS A 7 -5.70 9.72 23.89
C LYS A 7 -5.51 11.12 23.30
N THR A 8 -5.46 11.23 21.99
CA THR A 8 -5.17 12.47 21.28
C THR A 8 -6.39 13.05 20.55
N ALA A 9 -7.59 12.68 20.99
CA ALA A 9 -8.84 13.13 20.38
C ALA A 9 -9.06 14.66 20.40
N ALA A 10 -8.32 15.40 21.26
CA ALA A 10 -8.33 16.86 21.31
C ALA A 10 -7.52 17.52 20.18
N ALA A 11 -6.77 16.75 19.37
CA ALA A 11 -5.99 17.28 18.26
C ALA A 11 -6.89 17.92 17.20
N THR A 12 -6.45 19.05 16.66
CA THR A 12 -7.10 19.74 15.54
C THR A 12 -6.06 20.14 14.50
N SER A 13 -6.48 20.61 13.34
CA SER A 13 -5.58 21.08 12.27
C SER A 13 -4.68 22.26 12.71
N ASN A 14 -5.15 23.08 13.64
CA ASN A 14 -4.41 24.26 14.11
C ASN A 14 -3.82 24.07 15.51
N ASN A 15 -4.16 22.99 16.20
CA ASN A 15 -3.70 22.73 17.57
C ASN A 15 -3.38 21.22 17.70
N PRO A 16 -2.16 20.80 17.33
CA PRO A 16 -1.74 19.43 17.50
C PRO A 16 -1.62 19.07 18.99
N VAL A 17 -1.75 17.79 19.30
CA VAL A 17 -1.52 17.26 20.64
C VAL A 17 -0.11 16.73 20.73
N LEU A 18 0.73 17.32 21.57
CA LEU A 18 2.07 16.83 21.87
C LEU A 18 1.98 15.57 22.74
N ILE A 19 2.79 14.56 22.44
CA ILE A 19 2.89 13.33 23.23
C ILE A 19 4.05 13.50 24.21
N GLU A 20 3.73 13.76 25.47
CA GLU A 20 4.70 13.95 26.55
C GLU A 20 5.06 12.64 27.27
N ASP A 21 4.12 11.70 27.27
CA ASP A 21 4.29 10.38 27.87
C ASP A 21 5.29 9.52 27.08
N SER A 22 6.00 8.64 27.78
CA SER A 22 6.78 7.59 27.14
C SER A 22 5.83 6.50 26.61
N LEU A 23 5.45 6.61 25.35
CA LEU A 23 4.55 5.71 24.65
C LEU A 23 5.26 5.11 23.43
N PHE A 24 5.06 3.82 23.24
CA PHE A 24 5.56 3.11 22.07
C PHE A 24 4.39 2.56 21.25
N LEU A 25 4.49 2.69 19.94
CA LEU A 25 3.58 2.08 18.99
C LEU A 25 4.33 1.00 18.23
N VAL A 26 3.87 -0.25 18.32
CA VAL A 26 4.32 -1.34 17.45
C VAL A 26 3.33 -1.44 16.31
N ALA A 27 3.82 -1.30 15.09
CA ALA A 27 2.97 -1.32 13.89
C ALA A 27 3.77 -1.86 12.68
N ARG A 28 3.07 -2.16 11.59
CA ARG A 28 3.71 -2.58 10.34
C ARG A 28 3.45 -1.56 9.25
N ILE A 29 4.49 -1.22 8.50
CA ILE A 29 4.37 -0.31 7.36
C ILE A 29 3.54 -1.00 6.29
N CYS A 30 2.44 -0.39 5.88
CA CYS A 30 1.54 -0.91 4.85
C CYS A 30 1.56 -0.09 3.55
N GLY A 31 2.17 1.10 3.57
CA GLY A 31 2.38 1.92 2.39
C GLY A 31 3.62 2.78 2.55
N ASP A 32 4.48 2.79 1.53
CA ASP A 32 5.72 3.55 1.44
C ASP A 32 5.77 4.40 0.16
N ASP A 33 6.85 5.16 -0.01
CA ASP A 33 7.04 6.13 -1.10
C ASP A 33 7.77 5.56 -2.33
N ARG A 34 7.85 4.24 -2.48
CA ARG A 34 8.64 3.56 -3.53
C ARG A 34 8.25 3.98 -4.94
N SER A 35 6.96 3.98 -5.24
CA SER A 35 6.44 4.33 -6.58
C SER A 35 6.28 5.83 -6.81
N GLY A 36 6.42 6.67 -5.77
CA GLY A 36 6.14 8.11 -5.87
C GLY A 36 4.66 8.48 -5.74
N ASN A 37 3.74 7.52 -5.62
CA ASN A 37 2.32 7.82 -5.37
C ASN A 37 2.08 8.30 -3.93
N ILE A 38 2.86 7.81 -2.98
CA ILE A 38 2.90 8.27 -1.60
C ILE A 38 4.10 9.21 -1.47
N PHE A 39 3.91 10.37 -0.84
CA PHE A 39 4.97 11.39 -0.77
C PHE A 39 5.10 11.96 0.63
N LYS A 40 6.32 11.91 1.18
CA LYS A 40 6.68 12.44 2.51
C LYS A 40 5.79 11.90 3.64
N THR A 41 5.39 10.64 3.50
CA THR A 41 4.48 9.95 4.41
C THR A 41 4.75 8.45 4.31
N ILE A 42 4.59 7.74 5.41
CA ILE A 42 4.37 6.30 5.43
C ILE A 42 3.02 6.01 6.07
N TYR A 43 2.43 4.90 5.70
CA TYR A 43 1.24 4.36 6.37
C TYR A 43 1.65 3.20 7.25
N VAL A 44 1.24 3.23 8.50
CA VAL A 44 1.49 2.14 9.45
C VAL A 44 0.17 1.61 9.98
N GLN A 45 0.09 0.30 10.18
CA GLN A 45 -1.10 -0.37 10.70
C GLN A 45 -0.76 -1.35 11.82
N ASP A 46 -1.70 -1.52 12.74
CA ASP A 46 -1.76 -2.58 13.72
C ASP A 46 -3.09 -3.33 13.60
N GLU A 47 -3.41 -4.19 14.56
CA GLU A 47 -4.68 -4.93 14.58
C GLU A 47 -5.92 -4.04 14.78
N THR A 48 -5.73 -2.80 15.23
CA THR A 48 -6.80 -1.86 15.60
C THR A 48 -7.10 -0.81 14.54
N GLY A 49 -6.26 -0.71 13.50
CA GLY A 49 -6.41 0.23 12.38
C GLY A 49 -5.07 0.73 11.85
N GLY A 50 -5.11 1.75 11.01
CA GLY A 50 -3.90 2.36 10.43
C GLY A 50 -3.81 3.85 10.74
N ILE A 51 -2.65 4.45 10.59
CA ILE A 51 -2.40 5.89 10.75
C ILE A 51 -1.28 6.35 9.81
N THR A 52 -1.35 7.58 9.36
CA THR A 52 -0.28 8.24 8.61
C THR A 52 0.82 8.72 9.53
N PHE A 53 2.07 8.55 9.11
CA PHE A 53 3.22 9.16 9.74
C PHE A 53 3.95 10.07 8.75
N LEU A 54 3.97 11.35 9.03
CA LEU A 54 4.57 12.36 8.18
C LEU A 54 6.09 12.38 8.36
N VAL A 55 6.83 12.36 7.25
CA VAL A 55 8.30 12.39 7.25
C VAL A 55 8.80 13.39 6.21
N ASP A 56 9.75 14.25 6.57
CA ASP A 56 10.33 15.22 5.64
C ASP A 56 11.53 14.63 4.90
N ASN A 57 11.30 13.53 4.21
CA ASN A 57 12.27 12.88 3.34
C ASN A 57 11.55 12.20 2.16
N SER A 58 12.29 11.77 1.15
CA SER A 58 11.85 10.93 0.05
C SER A 58 12.82 9.75 -0.12
N GLY A 59 12.34 8.65 -0.71
CA GLY A 59 13.09 7.39 -0.77
C GLY A 59 13.15 6.67 0.59
N VAL A 60 12.16 6.95 1.45
CA VAL A 60 12.03 6.37 2.79
C VAL A 60 11.96 4.85 2.73
N TYR A 61 11.37 4.30 1.66
CA TYR A 61 11.23 2.86 1.41
C TYR A 61 12.57 2.11 1.41
N THR A 62 13.69 2.77 1.15
CA THR A 62 15.02 2.13 1.10
C THR A 62 15.46 1.60 2.47
N GLN A 63 14.92 2.16 3.54
CA GLN A 63 15.18 1.76 4.92
C GLN A 63 13.92 1.29 5.65
N TYR A 64 12.76 1.80 5.26
CA TYR A 64 11.47 1.59 5.90
C TYR A 64 10.43 1.15 4.87
N ALA A 65 10.61 -0.05 4.32
CA ALA A 65 9.75 -0.58 3.25
C ALA A 65 8.42 -1.12 3.78
N ALA A 66 7.42 -1.22 2.91
CA ALA A 66 6.18 -1.94 3.19
C ALA A 66 6.46 -3.36 3.67
N GLY A 67 5.69 -3.85 4.65
CA GLY A 67 5.93 -5.11 5.32
C GLY A 67 6.87 -5.04 6.53
N GLN A 68 7.63 -3.95 6.69
CA GLN A 68 8.53 -3.76 7.83
C GLN A 68 7.72 -3.53 9.12
N GLU A 69 8.00 -4.33 10.16
CA GLU A 69 7.53 -4.01 11.50
C GLU A 69 8.43 -2.95 12.12
N VAL A 70 7.79 -1.96 12.74
CA VAL A 70 8.49 -0.84 13.38
C VAL A 70 7.99 -0.65 14.81
N ILE A 71 8.91 -0.25 15.68
CA ILE A 71 8.62 0.25 17.01
C ILE A 71 8.86 1.76 16.97
N ILE A 72 7.81 2.52 17.22
CA ILE A 72 7.84 3.99 17.15
C ILE A 72 7.80 4.53 18.57
N ASP A 73 8.86 5.23 18.99
CA ASP A 73 8.84 6.04 20.19
C ASP A 73 8.07 7.34 19.91
N LEU A 74 6.91 7.46 20.53
CA LEU A 74 5.99 8.58 20.29
C LEU A 74 6.32 9.81 21.14
N LYS A 75 7.17 9.69 22.18
CA LYS A 75 7.47 10.81 23.08
C LYS A 75 8.17 11.94 22.32
N GLY A 76 7.61 13.15 22.40
CA GLY A 76 8.13 14.33 21.68
C GLY A 76 7.54 14.53 20.28
N LEU A 77 6.89 13.51 19.73
CA LEU A 77 6.07 13.63 18.52
C LEU A 77 4.71 14.26 18.85
N CYS A 78 3.98 14.65 17.83
CA CYS A 78 2.63 15.18 18.00
C CYS A 78 1.63 14.45 17.09
N ILE A 79 0.36 14.54 17.47
CA ILE A 79 -0.74 14.20 16.59
C ILE A 79 -1.36 15.50 16.08
N SER A 80 -1.28 15.69 14.77
CA SER A 80 -1.94 16.74 14.02
C SER A 80 -3.17 16.17 13.29
N VAL A 81 -3.99 17.06 12.70
CA VAL A 81 -5.18 16.66 11.94
C VAL A 81 -5.14 17.30 10.55
N TYR A 82 -5.34 16.48 9.53
CA TYR A 82 -5.50 16.92 8.15
C TYR A 82 -6.66 16.17 7.49
N GLY A 83 -7.55 16.89 6.81
CA GLY A 83 -8.74 16.29 6.21
C GLY A 83 -9.65 15.57 7.23
N ASN A 84 -9.73 16.09 8.45
CA ASN A 84 -10.45 15.52 9.60
C ASN A 84 -9.86 14.18 10.12
N GLU A 85 -8.64 13.84 9.71
CA GLU A 85 -7.98 12.61 10.14
C GLU A 85 -6.69 12.88 10.89
N GLN A 86 -6.47 12.14 11.96
CA GLN A 86 -5.28 12.21 12.80
C GLN A 86 -4.07 11.62 12.07
N GLN A 87 -2.92 12.27 12.22
CA GLN A 87 -1.63 11.85 11.67
C GLN A 87 -0.50 12.10 12.67
N ILE A 88 0.49 11.19 12.70
CA ILE A 88 1.71 11.35 13.50
C ILE A 88 2.63 12.34 12.78
N GLY A 89 3.22 13.25 13.52
CA GLY A 89 4.19 14.20 13.01
C GLY A 89 5.06 14.80 14.10
N HIS A 90 5.81 15.86 13.75
CA HIS A 90 6.70 16.56 14.66
C HIS A 90 6.23 18.00 14.89
N PRO A 91 6.19 18.49 16.12
CA PRO A 91 5.63 19.81 16.44
C PRO A 91 6.36 20.96 15.73
N ASP A 92 7.68 20.85 15.55
CA ASP A 92 8.52 21.87 14.92
C ASP A 92 8.71 21.64 13.41
N GLY A 93 8.11 20.58 12.83
CA GLY A 93 8.27 20.26 11.43
C GLY A 93 7.39 21.12 10.52
N TYR A 94 7.88 21.46 9.32
CA TYR A 94 7.06 22.13 8.33
C TYR A 94 5.85 21.25 7.95
N LEU A 95 4.65 21.76 8.12
CA LEU A 95 3.40 21.00 7.98
C LEU A 95 3.38 19.73 8.87
N TYR A 96 3.99 19.82 10.05
CA TYR A 96 4.17 18.70 11.00
C TYR A 96 4.95 17.50 10.44
N ARG A 97 5.68 17.63 9.32
CA ARG A 97 6.55 16.57 8.83
C ARG A 97 7.73 16.38 9.78
N THR A 98 7.98 15.14 10.14
CA THR A 98 9.10 14.80 11.03
C THR A 98 10.41 14.94 10.26
N PRO A 99 11.37 15.79 10.72
CA PRO A 99 12.70 15.87 10.11
C PRO A 99 13.36 14.49 10.05
N TRP A 100 14.10 14.21 8.98
CA TRP A 100 14.63 12.86 8.71
C TRP A 100 15.44 12.29 9.89
N ALA A 101 16.36 13.05 10.46
CA ALA A 101 17.14 12.61 11.62
C ALA A 101 16.24 12.25 12.81
N SER A 102 15.26 13.10 13.12
CA SER A 102 14.30 12.82 14.18
C SER A 102 13.44 11.59 13.87
N PHE A 103 13.03 11.41 12.61
CA PHE A 103 12.30 10.21 12.20
C PHE A 103 13.11 8.93 12.49
N GLN A 104 14.41 8.93 12.15
CA GLN A 104 15.29 7.79 12.41
C GLN A 104 15.51 7.52 13.90
N ASP A 105 15.53 8.57 14.73
CA ASP A 105 15.64 8.46 16.18
C ASP A 105 14.37 7.87 16.83
N HIS A 106 13.21 8.11 16.22
CA HIS A 106 11.92 7.65 16.74
C HIS A 106 11.46 6.29 16.18
N VAL A 107 11.91 5.89 14.98
CA VAL A 107 11.39 4.72 14.27
C VAL A 107 12.45 3.64 14.16
N HIS A 108 12.24 2.53 14.85
CA HIS A 108 13.17 1.42 14.89
C HIS A 108 12.59 0.20 14.18
N CYS A 109 13.32 -0.33 13.18
CA CYS A 109 12.92 -1.55 12.50
C CYS A 109 13.05 -2.78 13.42
N ASN A 110 12.04 -3.63 13.45
CA ASN A 110 12.04 -4.91 14.15
C ASN A 110 12.03 -6.06 13.14
N GLY A 111 13.19 -6.70 12.95
CA GLY A 111 13.39 -7.76 11.96
C GLY A 111 13.40 -7.25 10.51
N TRP A 112 13.04 -8.12 9.57
CA TRP A 112 13.02 -7.85 8.13
C TRP A 112 11.61 -7.54 7.63
N ALA A 113 11.52 -6.75 6.56
CA ALA A 113 10.26 -6.49 5.88
C ALA A 113 9.66 -7.79 5.32
N ASP A 114 8.37 -8.01 5.59
CA ASP A 114 7.62 -9.17 5.10
C ASP A 114 6.16 -8.77 4.90
N GLU A 115 5.78 -8.52 3.65
CA GLU A 115 4.41 -8.12 3.32
C GLU A 115 3.37 -9.21 3.59
N LYS A 116 3.78 -10.49 3.67
CA LYS A 116 2.86 -11.60 4.01
C LYS A 116 2.34 -11.50 5.45
N LYS A 117 2.99 -10.70 6.29
CA LYS A 117 2.58 -10.44 7.67
C LYS A 117 1.65 -9.23 7.80
N LEU A 118 1.34 -8.54 6.71
CA LEU A 118 0.33 -7.49 6.72
C LEU A 118 -1.05 -8.12 6.92
N ASN A 119 -1.81 -7.56 7.85
CA ASN A 119 -3.21 -7.92 8.02
C ASN A 119 -4.04 -7.19 6.96
N ILE A 120 -4.36 -7.89 5.86
CA ILE A 120 -5.11 -7.36 4.73
C ILE A 120 -6.57 -7.80 4.88
N LYS A 121 -7.46 -6.83 5.09
CA LYS A 121 -8.90 -7.08 5.10
C LYS A 121 -9.42 -7.11 3.66
N GLU A 122 -10.29 -8.08 3.36
CA GLU A 122 -10.87 -8.27 2.02
C GLU A 122 -12.33 -7.83 1.99
N PHE A 123 -12.72 -7.15 0.92
CA PHE A 123 -14.08 -6.68 0.69
C PHE A 123 -14.46 -6.91 -0.77
N ASP A 124 -15.63 -7.46 -0.98
CA ASP A 124 -16.33 -7.58 -2.27
C ASP A 124 -17.38 -6.49 -2.48
N ASN A 125 -17.65 -5.72 -1.40
CA ASN A 125 -18.67 -4.67 -1.37
C ASN A 125 -18.10 -3.42 -0.71
N ILE A 126 -17.97 -2.34 -1.49
CA ILE A 126 -17.40 -1.05 -1.07
C ILE A 126 -18.20 -0.41 0.08
N SER A 127 -19.53 -0.62 0.15
CA SER A 127 -20.33 -0.05 1.22
C SER A 127 -19.93 -0.54 2.61
N ARG A 128 -19.37 -1.76 2.70
CA ARG A 128 -18.93 -2.37 3.95
C ARG A 128 -17.66 -1.77 4.55
N LEU A 129 -16.95 -0.95 3.80
CA LEU A 129 -15.78 -0.23 4.31
C LEU A 129 -16.11 0.64 5.52
N SER A 130 -17.37 1.08 5.63
CA SER A 130 -17.85 1.91 6.73
C SER A 130 -18.35 1.12 7.95
N ASP A 131 -18.46 -0.21 7.89
CA ASP A 131 -18.93 -1.06 9.01
C ASP A 131 -17.98 -0.93 10.22
N ASP A 132 -16.68 -0.78 9.97
CA ASP A 132 -15.66 -0.49 10.99
C ASP A 132 -14.73 0.62 10.48
N ALA A 133 -15.27 1.83 10.35
CA ALA A 133 -14.54 2.96 9.75
C ALA A 133 -13.21 3.25 10.47
N GLU A 134 -13.17 3.15 11.81
CA GLU A 134 -11.96 3.42 12.59
C GLU A 134 -10.91 2.33 12.45
N GLY A 135 -11.34 1.08 12.35
CA GLY A 135 -10.42 -0.06 12.16
C GLY A 135 -10.00 -0.28 10.72
N ASN A 136 -10.69 0.32 9.75
CA ASN A 136 -10.38 0.15 8.33
C ASN A 136 -9.52 1.28 7.77
N LYS A 137 -9.65 2.52 8.29
CA LYS A 137 -8.93 3.68 7.72
C LYS A 137 -7.41 3.56 7.87
N PHE A 138 -6.70 3.95 6.82
CA PHE A 138 -5.25 3.93 6.68
C PHE A 138 -4.62 2.53 6.81
N THR A 139 -5.43 1.47 6.65
CA THR A 139 -4.94 0.09 6.52
C THR A 139 -4.86 -0.32 5.06
N LEU A 140 -4.05 -1.33 4.78
CA LEU A 140 -4.02 -1.99 3.48
C LEU A 140 -5.23 -2.92 3.38
N ILE A 141 -6.06 -2.71 2.37
CA ILE A 141 -7.23 -3.53 2.08
C ILE A 141 -7.16 -4.12 0.67
N ARG A 142 -7.91 -5.17 0.44
CA ARG A 142 -8.15 -5.74 -0.89
C ARG A 142 -9.63 -5.58 -1.24
N LEU A 143 -9.89 -4.95 -2.38
CA LEU A 143 -11.19 -4.98 -3.04
C LEU A 143 -11.16 -6.07 -4.12
N THR A 144 -12.17 -6.92 -4.13
CA THR A 144 -12.31 -8.02 -5.11
C THR A 144 -13.50 -7.80 -6.02
N GLY A 145 -13.41 -8.25 -7.27
CA GLY A 145 -14.52 -8.15 -8.21
C GLY A 145 -14.87 -6.69 -8.58
N VAL A 146 -13.87 -5.82 -8.67
CA VAL A 146 -14.05 -4.40 -8.97
C VAL A 146 -13.54 -4.04 -10.37
N HIS A 147 -14.05 -2.95 -10.93
CA HIS A 147 -13.63 -2.44 -12.23
C HIS A 147 -13.47 -0.93 -12.20
N PHE A 148 -12.54 -0.41 -12.99
CA PHE A 148 -12.42 1.03 -13.24
C PHE A 148 -13.47 1.47 -14.25
N THR A 149 -14.22 2.52 -13.94
CA THR A 149 -15.27 3.06 -14.84
C THR A 149 -14.68 3.57 -16.16
N GLU A 150 -13.42 4.02 -16.15
CA GLU A 150 -12.69 4.53 -17.31
C GLU A 150 -11.58 3.56 -17.77
N GLY A 151 -11.74 2.25 -17.45
CA GLY A 151 -10.77 1.22 -17.81
C GLY A 151 -10.39 1.24 -19.29
N GLY A 152 -9.07 1.20 -19.59
CA GLY A 152 -8.51 1.28 -20.94
C GLY A 152 -8.59 2.65 -21.62
N GLN A 153 -9.40 3.57 -21.12
CA GLN A 153 -9.59 4.91 -21.70
C GLN A 153 -8.64 5.94 -21.07
N ALA A 154 -8.64 6.06 -19.75
CA ALA A 154 -7.79 6.98 -19.01
C ALA A 154 -6.47 6.33 -18.57
N THR A 155 -5.51 7.16 -18.17
CA THR A 155 -4.30 6.77 -17.44
C THR A 155 -4.53 6.93 -15.92
N PHE A 156 -3.67 6.35 -15.08
CA PHE A 156 -3.79 6.53 -13.63
C PHE A 156 -3.68 8.00 -13.20
N ALA A 157 -2.86 8.79 -13.89
CA ALA A 157 -2.82 10.23 -13.72
C ALA A 157 -2.28 10.92 -14.99
N GLU A 158 -2.79 12.11 -15.27
CA GLU A 158 -2.28 12.98 -16.32
C GLU A 158 -0.96 13.67 -15.88
N PRO A 159 -0.14 14.19 -16.81
CA PRO A 159 1.15 14.82 -16.49
C PRO A 159 1.08 15.98 -15.49
N SER A 160 -0.09 16.57 -15.30
CA SER A 160 -0.28 17.67 -14.37
C SER A 160 -1.34 17.34 -13.31
N GLY A 161 -0.90 17.23 -12.06
CA GLY A 161 -1.79 17.05 -10.91
C GLY A 161 -2.02 15.59 -10.51
N TYR A 162 -3.17 15.33 -9.92
CA TYR A 162 -3.59 14.01 -9.48
C TYR A 162 -4.62 13.42 -10.42
N GLY A 163 -4.50 12.14 -10.75
CA GLY A 163 -5.60 11.35 -11.27
C GLY A 163 -6.59 11.01 -10.16
N THR A 164 -7.87 11.02 -10.48
CA THR A 164 -8.93 10.58 -9.58
C THR A 164 -9.93 9.81 -10.42
N HIS A 165 -10.00 8.51 -10.24
CA HIS A 165 -10.80 7.60 -11.06
C HIS A 165 -11.70 6.77 -10.18
N ASP A 166 -12.91 6.52 -10.62
CA ASP A 166 -13.87 5.73 -9.88
C ASP A 166 -13.65 4.23 -10.13
N LEU A 167 -13.56 3.50 -9.03
CA LEU A 167 -13.57 2.05 -8.98
C LEU A 167 -14.93 1.60 -8.47
N SER A 168 -15.60 0.71 -9.21
CA SER A 168 -16.94 0.23 -8.90
C SER A 168 -16.93 -1.24 -8.55
N ASP A 169 -17.80 -1.64 -7.62
CA ASP A 169 -18.08 -3.04 -7.30
C ASP A 169 -19.29 -3.59 -8.08
N ALA A 170 -19.56 -4.88 -7.91
CA ALA A 170 -20.70 -5.57 -8.55
C ALA A 170 -22.07 -5.08 -8.03
N TYR A 171 -22.10 -4.35 -6.92
CA TYR A 171 -23.33 -3.83 -6.30
C TYR A 171 -23.64 -2.38 -6.71
N GLY A 172 -22.76 -1.78 -7.56
CA GLY A 172 -22.92 -0.40 -8.03
C GLY A 172 -22.42 0.66 -7.05
N ASN A 173 -21.69 0.26 -6.00
CA ASN A 173 -21.01 1.23 -5.15
C ASN A 173 -19.70 1.66 -5.80
N THR A 174 -19.27 2.89 -5.52
CA THR A 174 -18.05 3.47 -6.07
C THR A 174 -17.14 4.00 -4.98
N ILE A 175 -15.83 3.98 -5.25
CA ILE A 175 -14.79 4.61 -4.46
C ILE A 175 -13.73 5.22 -5.37
N SER A 176 -13.23 6.41 -5.01
CA SER A 176 -12.20 7.06 -5.81
C SER A 176 -10.81 6.45 -5.55
N VAL A 177 -10.10 6.11 -6.62
CA VAL A 177 -8.67 5.80 -6.62
C VAL A 177 -7.92 7.09 -6.95
N ARG A 178 -7.05 7.53 -6.04
CA ARG A 178 -6.28 8.76 -6.20
C ARG A 178 -4.82 8.44 -6.49
N THR A 179 -4.31 8.93 -7.62
CA THR A 179 -2.93 8.70 -8.06
C THR A 179 -2.22 10.03 -8.32
N SER A 180 -0.99 10.15 -7.80
CA SER A 180 -0.11 11.28 -8.07
C SER A 180 0.47 11.18 -9.48
N ASN A 181 0.64 12.31 -10.17
CA ASN A 181 1.37 12.35 -11.43
C ASN A 181 2.88 12.07 -11.28
N TYR A 182 3.39 12.01 -10.04
CA TYR A 182 4.75 11.59 -9.74
C TYR A 182 4.89 10.07 -9.54
N ALA A 183 3.79 9.33 -9.54
CA ALA A 183 3.85 7.88 -9.50
C ALA A 183 4.53 7.35 -10.77
N ASP A 184 5.40 6.34 -10.62
CA ASP A 184 6.12 5.71 -11.74
C ASP A 184 5.18 5.05 -12.75
N PHE A 185 3.97 4.68 -12.31
CA PHE A 185 2.89 4.11 -13.12
C PHE A 185 1.83 5.13 -13.58
N ALA A 186 2.01 6.43 -13.29
CA ALA A 186 1.00 7.46 -13.57
C ALA A 186 0.49 7.45 -15.03
N ALA A 187 1.40 7.25 -15.98
CA ALA A 187 1.09 7.22 -17.42
C ALA A 187 0.54 5.87 -17.94
N GLU A 188 0.48 4.84 -17.09
CA GLU A 188 -0.09 3.55 -17.46
C GLU A 188 -1.62 3.67 -17.60
N LYS A 189 -2.19 2.87 -18.50
CA LYS A 189 -3.65 2.81 -18.67
C LYS A 189 -4.30 2.11 -17.48
N LEU A 190 -5.46 2.62 -17.09
CA LEU A 190 -6.32 1.92 -16.13
C LEU A 190 -6.67 0.53 -16.65
N PRO A 191 -6.61 -0.50 -15.82
CA PRO A 191 -6.98 -1.87 -16.21
C PRO A 191 -8.40 -1.95 -16.76
N VAL A 192 -8.60 -2.83 -17.74
CA VAL A 192 -9.90 -3.11 -18.36
C VAL A 192 -10.49 -4.36 -17.73
N GLY A 193 -11.82 -4.37 -17.56
CA GLY A 193 -12.55 -5.50 -17.03
C GLY A 193 -12.63 -5.54 -15.53
N THR A 194 -12.90 -6.72 -14.99
CA THR A 194 -13.11 -6.96 -13.56
C THR A 194 -11.88 -7.63 -12.96
N GLY A 195 -11.44 -7.15 -11.82
CA GLY A 195 -10.24 -7.66 -11.15
C GLY A 195 -10.20 -7.33 -9.66
N ASN A 196 -8.99 -7.27 -9.12
CA ASN A 196 -8.76 -7.00 -7.70
C ASN A 196 -7.82 -5.81 -7.53
N VAL A 197 -8.06 -5.02 -6.50
CA VAL A 197 -7.23 -3.87 -6.15
C VAL A 197 -6.78 -3.97 -4.69
N LEU A 198 -5.47 -3.94 -4.48
CA LEU A 198 -4.83 -3.80 -3.18
C LEU A 198 -4.49 -2.32 -2.98
N ALA A 199 -4.95 -1.70 -1.90
CA ALA A 199 -4.74 -0.27 -1.69
C ALA A 199 -4.76 0.10 -0.22
N VAL A 200 -4.11 1.19 0.13
CA VAL A 200 -4.31 1.85 1.42
C VAL A 200 -5.66 2.58 1.37
N LEU A 201 -6.53 2.27 2.33
CA LEU A 201 -7.85 2.90 2.45
C LEU A 201 -7.71 4.23 3.18
N GLY A 202 -7.56 5.32 2.44
CA GLY A 202 -7.50 6.67 2.96
C GLY A 202 -8.88 7.24 3.25
N ARG A 203 -8.93 8.28 4.08
CA ARG A 203 -10.12 9.06 4.36
C ARG A 203 -9.76 10.54 4.36
N PHE A 204 -10.54 11.36 3.67
CA PHE A 204 -10.33 12.80 3.60
C PHE A 204 -11.67 13.53 3.67
N ASN A 205 -11.82 14.40 4.67
CA ASN A 205 -13.08 15.13 4.95
C ASN A 205 -14.32 14.24 4.99
N GLY A 206 -14.15 13.02 5.54
CA GLY A 206 -15.22 12.05 5.68
C GLY A 206 -15.43 11.14 4.46
N SER A 207 -14.81 11.42 3.31
CA SER A 207 -14.91 10.61 2.10
C SER A 207 -13.80 9.57 2.03
N TRP A 208 -14.14 8.35 1.63
CA TRP A 208 -13.19 7.28 1.37
C TRP A 208 -12.46 7.50 0.04
N GLN A 209 -11.19 7.18 0.01
CA GLN A 209 -10.36 7.14 -1.19
C GLN A 209 -9.31 6.04 -1.09
N LEU A 210 -8.91 5.51 -2.21
CA LEU A 210 -7.86 4.49 -2.31
C LEU A 210 -6.56 5.10 -2.79
N THR A 211 -5.46 4.68 -2.19
CA THR A 211 -4.10 4.94 -2.67
C THR A 211 -3.43 3.61 -2.96
N ILE A 212 -3.26 3.28 -4.25
CA ILE A 212 -2.48 2.11 -4.68
C ILE A 212 -0.99 2.42 -4.52
N ARG A 213 -0.21 1.41 -4.18
CA ARG A 213 1.23 1.55 -3.90
C ARG A 213 2.08 1.34 -5.16
N SER A 214 1.54 0.58 -6.14
CA SER A 214 2.15 0.33 -7.45
C SER A 214 1.08 -0.13 -8.44
N ALA A 215 1.39 -0.16 -9.73
CA ALA A 215 0.49 -0.75 -10.75
C ALA A 215 0.19 -2.24 -10.48
N ALA A 216 1.13 -2.98 -9.89
CA ALA A 216 0.95 -4.39 -9.52
C ALA A 216 -0.10 -4.62 -8.43
N ASP A 217 -0.49 -3.58 -7.70
CA ASP A 217 -1.61 -3.65 -6.75
C ASP A 217 -2.98 -3.78 -7.45
N CYS A 218 -3.04 -3.57 -8.78
CA CYS A 218 -4.20 -3.84 -9.65
C CYS A 218 -3.92 -5.14 -10.42
N TYR A 219 -4.61 -6.23 -10.08
CA TYR A 219 -4.30 -7.55 -10.64
C TYR A 219 -5.54 -8.40 -10.91
N GLY A 220 -5.37 -9.42 -11.78
CA GLY A 220 -6.45 -10.35 -12.14
C GLY A 220 -7.57 -9.71 -12.94
N PHE A 221 -7.30 -8.59 -13.63
CA PHE A 221 -8.26 -7.98 -14.54
C PHE A 221 -8.37 -8.83 -15.82
N ASP A 222 -9.60 -9.15 -16.21
CA ASP A 222 -9.91 -10.06 -17.32
C ASP A 222 -9.89 -9.40 -18.70
N GLY A 223 -9.78 -8.09 -18.76
CA GLY A 223 -9.74 -7.33 -20.01
C GLY A 223 -11.11 -7.14 -20.68
N GLU A 224 -12.19 -7.65 -20.08
CA GLU A 224 -13.55 -7.51 -20.59
C GLU A 224 -14.23 -6.25 -20.04
N ALA A 225 -14.92 -5.51 -20.91
CA ALA A 225 -15.65 -4.31 -20.48
C ALA A 225 -16.85 -4.72 -19.61
N PRO A 226 -17.11 -4.05 -18.47
CA PRO A 226 -18.28 -4.34 -17.65
C PRO A 226 -19.58 -4.11 -18.44
N GLY A 227 -20.44 -5.11 -18.51
CA GLY A 227 -21.78 -5.00 -19.11
C GLY A 227 -21.99 -5.66 -20.47
N GLU A 228 -20.99 -6.31 -21.07
CA GLU A 228 -21.18 -7.13 -22.27
C GLU A 228 -21.46 -8.60 -21.99
N GLY A 229 -21.55 -9.00 -20.71
CA GLY A 229 -21.92 -10.35 -20.29
C GLY A 229 -23.40 -10.63 -20.42
N GLY A 230 -23.89 -10.78 -21.64
CA GLY A 230 -25.21 -11.39 -21.91
C GLY A 230 -25.10 -12.90 -21.74
N ASP A 231 -26.05 -13.47 -20.96
CA ASP A 231 -26.24 -14.90 -20.74
C ASP A 231 -25.86 -15.79 -21.94
N GLN A 232 -24.78 -16.55 -21.81
CA GLN A 232 -24.64 -17.82 -22.51
C GLN A 232 -24.13 -18.86 -21.49
N PRO A 233 -24.85 -19.96 -21.30
CA PRO A 233 -24.32 -21.10 -20.56
C PRO A 233 -23.23 -21.75 -21.42
N GLY A 234 -21.99 -21.62 -21.00
CA GLY A 234 -20.84 -22.25 -21.64
C GLY A 234 -20.92 -23.75 -21.51
N GLU A 235 -21.11 -24.44 -22.65
CA GLU A 235 -20.83 -25.87 -22.75
C GLU A 235 -19.34 -26.10 -22.47
N GLY A 236 -19.07 -26.95 -21.46
CA GLY A 236 -17.76 -27.47 -21.18
C GLY A 236 -17.20 -28.25 -22.35
N GLY A 237 -16.06 -27.81 -22.85
CA GLY A 237 -15.24 -28.53 -23.80
C GLY A 237 -13.82 -28.67 -23.26
N ASP A 238 -13.54 -29.81 -22.60
CA ASP A 238 -12.19 -30.30 -22.38
C ASP A 238 -11.52 -30.50 -23.73
N GLN A 239 -10.51 -29.65 -24.03
CA GLN A 239 -9.53 -30.01 -25.07
C GLN A 239 -8.15 -30.08 -24.39
N PRO A 240 -7.43 -31.21 -24.55
CA PRO A 240 -6.06 -31.36 -24.09
C PRO A 240 -5.16 -30.41 -24.90
N GLY A 241 -4.35 -29.60 -24.20
CA GLY A 241 -3.38 -28.71 -24.80
C GLY A 241 -2.41 -29.46 -25.73
N THR A 242 -2.33 -29.00 -26.98
CA THR A 242 -1.23 -29.35 -27.87
C THR A 242 0.00 -28.58 -27.41
N GLU A 243 1.02 -29.33 -26.98
CA GLU A 243 2.36 -28.76 -26.71
C GLU A 243 2.89 -28.12 -28.00
N ASP A 244 3.31 -26.86 -27.91
CA ASP A 244 4.02 -26.17 -28.98
C ASP A 244 5.44 -26.76 -29.07
N PRO A 245 5.83 -27.43 -30.17
CA PRO A 245 7.15 -28.06 -30.31
C PRO A 245 8.29 -27.06 -30.46
N ASN A 246 8.00 -25.74 -30.46
CA ASN A 246 8.99 -24.63 -30.53
C ASN A 246 8.99 -23.72 -29.28
N ALA A 247 8.34 -24.11 -28.21
CA ALA A 247 8.46 -23.36 -26.95
C ALA A 247 9.91 -23.47 -26.45
N PRO A 248 10.60 -22.36 -26.15
CA PRO A 248 11.95 -22.43 -25.59
C PRO A 248 11.90 -23.13 -24.23
N ASP A 249 12.80 -24.10 -24.06
CA ASP A 249 12.99 -24.76 -22.76
C ASP A 249 13.20 -23.72 -21.67
N VAL A 250 12.40 -23.79 -20.60
CA VAL A 250 12.60 -22.97 -19.42
C VAL A 250 13.89 -23.40 -18.74
N ILE A 251 14.96 -22.60 -18.92
CA ILE A 251 16.32 -22.93 -18.45
C ILE A 251 16.55 -22.56 -16.97
N PHE A 252 15.56 -21.98 -16.28
CA PHE A 252 15.70 -21.61 -14.87
C PHE A 252 14.50 -22.07 -14.03
N GLU A 253 14.70 -23.20 -13.34
CA GLU A 253 13.97 -23.51 -12.12
C GLU A 253 14.84 -23.09 -10.93
N GLU A 254 14.60 -21.89 -10.36
CA GLU A 254 15.20 -21.53 -9.08
C GLU A 254 14.49 -22.27 -7.97
N THR A 255 15.03 -23.41 -7.59
CA THR A 255 14.69 -24.06 -6.33
C THR A 255 15.56 -23.48 -5.21
N PHE A 256 15.03 -22.51 -4.50
CA PHE A 256 15.63 -22.06 -3.24
C PHE A 256 15.56 -23.22 -2.24
N GLY A 257 16.71 -23.82 -1.96
CA GLY A 257 16.85 -24.85 -0.92
C GLY A 257 17.63 -26.11 -1.27
N ALA A 258 18.16 -26.26 -2.48
CA ALA A 258 19.06 -27.36 -2.79
C ALA A 258 20.49 -27.00 -2.35
N SER A 259 21.05 -27.74 -1.38
CA SER A 259 22.46 -27.65 -1.02
C SER A 259 23.33 -27.95 -2.25
N VAL A 260 24.11 -26.96 -2.71
CA VAL A 260 25.08 -27.16 -3.78
C VAL A 260 26.11 -28.19 -3.32
N ALA A 261 26.18 -29.31 -4.02
CA ALA A 261 27.20 -30.33 -3.76
C ALA A 261 28.60 -29.75 -3.97
N LYS A 262 29.48 -29.99 -3.01
CA LYS A 262 30.88 -29.59 -3.02
C LYS A 262 31.55 -30.21 -4.25
N GLY A 263 31.86 -29.40 -5.29
CA GLY A 263 32.57 -29.90 -6.46
C GLY A 263 32.17 -29.33 -7.81
N SER A 264 31.28 -28.34 -7.89
CA SER A 264 31.01 -27.63 -9.15
C SER A 264 31.93 -26.41 -9.29
N ASP A 265 32.54 -26.24 -10.44
CA ASP A 265 33.50 -25.18 -10.77
C ASP A 265 32.87 -23.77 -10.90
N ASN A 266 31.67 -23.57 -10.40
CA ASN A 266 31.03 -22.25 -10.33
C ASN A 266 31.33 -21.60 -8.98
N TYR A 267 32.48 -20.96 -8.92
CA TYR A 267 32.97 -20.22 -7.78
C TYR A 267 32.38 -18.81 -7.76
N TRP A 268 31.53 -18.53 -6.77
CA TRP A 268 31.22 -17.16 -6.38
C TRP A 268 32.38 -16.63 -5.55
N PRO A 269 33.00 -15.49 -5.88
CA PRO A 269 34.06 -14.93 -5.04
C PRO A 269 33.49 -14.65 -3.65
N SER A 270 34.15 -15.22 -2.65
CA SER A 270 33.86 -14.96 -1.24
C SER A 270 34.03 -13.46 -0.97
N ILE A 271 32.96 -12.78 -0.61
CA ILE A 271 33.03 -11.41 -0.09
C ILE A 271 33.55 -11.56 1.36
N THR A 272 34.83 -11.26 1.54
CA THR A 272 35.40 -11.07 2.88
C THR A 272 34.96 -9.70 3.38
N TYR A 273 34.12 -9.69 4.40
CA TYR A 273 33.87 -8.46 5.17
C TYR A 273 35.09 -8.26 6.07
N ASP A 274 35.89 -7.25 5.79
CA ASP A 274 36.84 -6.73 6.77
C ASP A 274 36.05 -6.05 7.88
N THR A 275 36.19 -6.57 9.08
CA THR A 275 35.68 -5.98 10.30
C THR A 275 36.35 -4.64 10.59
N TRP A 276 35.55 -3.59 10.67
CA TRP A 276 35.88 -2.34 11.36
C TRP A 276 35.00 -2.18 12.58
#